data_497b16c1c176fd8a12bf62847659b027
#
_entry.id   497b16c1c176fd8a12bf62847659b027
#
_cell.length_a   1.000
_cell.length_b   1.000
_cell.length_c   1.000
_cell.angle_alpha   90.00
_cell.angle_beta   90.00
_cell.angle_gamma   90.00
#
_symmetry.space_group_name_H-M   'P 1'
#
loop_
_entity.id
_entity.type
_entity.pdbx_description
1 polymer ?
#
loop_
_entity_poly.entity_id
_entity_poly.type
_entity_poly.pdbx_seq_one_letter_code
_entity_poly.pdbx_strand_id
1 'polypeptide(L)'
;MRTNFKVSFYLRSNYENKEGKSPVMLQVFLNGEMANFGSTKIFVDKTVWNNATSRLKGRTAEALSANAALDSISATLNNIYHKFEDDSSLSLEKIRSFFVGKDREYTTFLPVFDRFNEDVRQRVGHTISKDSLQKYSVLRRHFAEFLVYKHGRKDIGLTEFTPSVVQDFELYLSTVAGCAYNTSVKKMKALKTVTIYAQKRGYLLHDPFLNHRFHLEPVNRGFLTDEEIMRIANKDLDIHRLELVRDVFIFSCFTGLAYINVSNLTPDNIVTLDDKQWIMTKRQKTSVETNVLLLDIPKRIIAKYGHKTYRDGKLFPILTNQKTNAYLKEIADLCGIKKNLTFHMARHREFINIK
;
A
#
# COMPACT_ATOMS: atom_id res chain seq x y z
N MET A 1 -15.03 36.98 12.62
CA MET A 1 -16.17 36.26 13.26
C MET A 1 -15.91 34.78 13.19
N ARG A 2 -16.06 34.02 14.30
CA ARG A 2 -15.97 32.55 14.23
C ARG A 2 -17.20 32.04 13.47
N THR A 3 -16.98 31.48 12.31
CA THR A 3 -18.01 30.80 11.50
C THR A 3 -18.56 29.60 12.28
N ASN A 4 -19.86 29.58 12.54
CA ASN A 4 -20.49 28.48 13.26
C ASN A 4 -21.07 27.48 12.27
N PHE A 5 -20.41 26.30 12.11
CA PHE A 5 -20.84 25.22 11.25
C PHE A 5 -21.26 24.01 12.07
N LYS A 6 -22.44 23.44 11.78
CA LYS A 6 -22.95 22.28 12.50
C LYS A 6 -23.71 21.34 11.55
N VAL A 7 -23.43 20.06 11.63
CA VAL A 7 -24.17 18.98 10.97
C VAL A 7 -25.09 18.31 11.98
N SER A 8 -26.35 18.11 11.65
CA SER A 8 -27.35 17.48 12.51
C SER A 8 -28.20 16.47 11.75
N PHE A 9 -28.66 15.45 12.44
CA PHE A 9 -29.56 14.45 11.89
C PHE A 9 -30.85 14.40 12.70
N TYR A 10 -31.96 14.13 12.03
CA TYR A 10 -33.24 13.90 12.67
C TYR A 10 -34.03 12.81 11.97
N LEU A 11 -34.89 12.14 12.72
CA LEU A 11 -35.75 11.10 12.18
C LEU A 11 -37.04 11.70 11.60
N ARG A 12 -37.36 11.38 10.35
CA ARG A 12 -38.66 11.76 9.74
C ARG A 12 -39.74 10.81 10.22
N SER A 13 -40.32 11.08 11.38
CA SER A 13 -41.29 10.20 12.07
C SER A 13 -42.65 10.06 11.40
N ASN A 14 -43.00 10.97 10.45
CA ASN A 14 -44.25 10.95 9.71
C ASN A 14 -44.22 10.11 8.42
N TYR A 15 -43.14 9.37 8.19
CA TYR A 15 -42.99 8.48 7.04
C TYR A 15 -42.31 7.17 7.48
N GLU A 16 -42.84 6.04 7.03
CA GLU A 16 -42.25 4.72 7.19
C GLU A 16 -42.20 4.01 5.84
N ASN A 17 -41.15 3.26 5.63
CA ASN A 17 -41.02 2.37 4.48
C ASN A 17 -41.84 1.08 4.67
N LYS A 18 -41.83 0.16 3.70
CA LYS A 18 -42.56 -1.11 3.75
C LYS A 18 -42.15 -2.04 4.92
N GLU A 19 -40.99 -1.74 5.52
CA GLU A 19 -40.42 -2.50 6.67
C GLU A 19 -40.73 -1.81 8.01
N GLY A 20 -41.55 -0.75 8.05
CA GLY A 20 -41.86 0.02 9.26
C GLY A 20 -40.72 0.95 9.74
N LYS A 21 -39.69 1.15 8.93
CA LYS A 21 -38.54 2.01 9.28
C LYS A 21 -38.69 3.43 8.73
N SER A 22 -38.24 4.42 9.49
CA SER A 22 -38.26 5.81 9.13
C SER A 22 -36.89 6.30 8.63
N PRO A 23 -36.84 7.20 7.62
CA PRO A 23 -35.58 7.72 7.10
C PRO A 23 -34.96 8.75 8.04
N VAL A 24 -33.64 8.65 8.18
CA VAL A 24 -32.85 9.69 8.84
C VAL A 24 -32.56 10.81 7.86
N MET A 25 -32.90 12.04 8.25
CA MET A 25 -32.74 13.27 7.47
C MET A 25 -31.51 14.04 7.92
N LEU A 26 -30.90 14.75 6.98
CA LEU A 26 -29.71 15.58 7.18
C LEU A 26 -30.04 17.06 7.19
N GLN A 27 -29.59 17.78 8.21
CA GLN A 27 -29.65 19.25 8.31
C GLN A 27 -28.24 19.80 8.51
N VAL A 28 -27.97 20.93 7.88
CA VAL A 28 -26.71 21.67 8.01
C VAL A 28 -26.99 23.10 8.44
N PHE A 29 -26.21 23.56 9.39
CA PHE A 29 -26.28 24.93 9.92
C PHE A 29 -24.99 25.66 9.59
N LEU A 30 -25.10 26.89 9.13
CA LEU A 30 -23.99 27.79 8.86
C LEU A 30 -24.37 29.21 9.31
N ASN A 31 -23.63 29.79 10.26
CA ASN A 31 -23.84 31.16 10.75
C ASN A 31 -25.29 31.50 11.18
N GLY A 32 -26.00 30.52 11.73
CA GLY A 32 -27.39 30.67 12.17
C GLY A 32 -28.45 30.35 11.11
N GLU A 33 -28.07 30.22 9.86
CA GLU A 33 -28.93 29.69 8.82
C GLU A 33 -28.99 28.19 8.82
N MET A 34 -30.13 27.59 8.41
CA MET A 34 -30.32 26.15 8.36
C MET A 34 -30.86 25.74 6.98
N ALA A 35 -30.29 24.67 6.42
CA ALA A 35 -30.82 24.04 5.22
C ALA A 35 -31.00 22.52 5.43
N ASN A 36 -32.08 21.97 4.87
CA ASN A 36 -32.33 20.55 4.82
C ASN A 36 -31.64 19.95 3.58
N PHE A 37 -30.68 19.05 3.80
CA PHE A 37 -29.93 18.41 2.71
C PHE A 37 -30.57 17.10 2.20
N GLY A 38 -31.74 16.73 2.78
CA GLY A 38 -32.52 15.58 2.34
C GLY A 38 -32.29 14.31 3.16
N SER A 39 -32.70 13.19 2.62
CA SER A 39 -32.54 11.87 3.28
C SER A 39 -31.10 11.35 3.16
N THR A 40 -30.58 10.80 4.25
CA THR A 40 -29.29 10.07 4.28
C THR A 40 -29.37 8.71 3.58
N LYS A 41 -30.57 8.24 3.21
CA LYS A 41 -30.90 6.88 2.75
C LYS A 41 -30.68 5.79 3.83
N ILE A 42 -30.48 6.19 5.07
CA ILE A 42 -30.43 5.29 6.24
C ILE A 42 -31.85 5.26 6.81
N PHE A 43 -32.41 4.06 6.94
CA PHE A 43 -33.75 3.82 7.51
C PHE A 43 -33.59 3.08 8.82
N VAL A 44 -34.25 3.56 9.87
CA VAL A 44 -34.13 3.03 11.22
C VAL A 44 -35.49 2.91 11.90
N ASP A 45 -35.60 1.99 12.87
CA ASP A 45 -36.76 1.92 13.72
C ASP A 45 -36.81 3.11 14.68
N LYS A 46 -38.00 3.68 14.87
CA LYS A 46 -38.21 4.86 15.75
C LYS A 46 -37.81 4.59 17.20
N THR A 47 -37.97 3.36 17.66
CA THR A 47 -37.72 2.97 19.07
C THR A 47 -36.23 3.00 19.43
N VAL A 48 -35.36 2.75 18.45
CA VAL A 48 -33.90 2.75 18.62
C VAL A 48 -33.25 4.12 18.37
N TRP A 49 -34.01 5.10 17.87
CA TRP A 49 -33.48 6.45 17.61
C TRP A 49 -33.38 7.27 18.89
N ASN A 50 -32.27 7.98 19.07
CA ASN A 50 -32.05 8.93 20.15
C ASN A 50 -32.01 10.36 19.59
N ASN A 51 -33.03 11.14 19.85
CA ASN A 51 -33.13 12.54 19.39
C ASN A 51 -32.03 13.45 20.01
N ALA A 52 -31.63 13.20 21.25
CA ALA A 52 -30.66 14.06 21.94
C ALA A 52 -29.24 13.90 21.32
N THR A 53 -28.86 12.67 20.96
CA THR A 53 -27.56 12.41 20.35
C THR A 53 -27.59 12.37 18.82
N SER A 54 -28.79 12.36 18.21
CA SER A 54 -28.98 12.15 16.77
C SER A 54 -28.30 10.86 16.26
N ARG A 55 -28.40 9.79 17.03
CA ARG A 55 -27.78 8.47 16.76
C ARG A 55 -28.70 7.32 17.20
N LEU A 56 -28.41 6.12 16.71
CA LEU A 56 -29.10 4.92 17.17
C LEU A 56 -28.56 4.49 18.54
N LYS A 57 -29.47 4.05 19.40
CA LYS A 57 -29.17 3.45 20.71
C LYS A 57 -28.65 2.02 20.54
N GLY A 58 -27.87 1.56 21.53
CA GLY A 58 -27.39 0.18 21.59
C GLY A 58 -26.09 -0.07 20.83
N ARG A 59 -25.65 -1.36 20.88
CA ARG A 59 -24.39 -1.83 20.25
C ARG A 59 -24.64 -2.98 19.27
N THR A 60 -25.82 -3.07 18.69
CA THR A 60 -26.11 -4.04 17.63
C THR A 60 -25.27 -3.71 16.40
N ALA A 61 -24.99 -4.71 15.55
CA ALA A 61 -24.23 -4.52 14.32
C ALA A 61 -24.90 -3.48 13.41
N GLU A 62 -26.24 -3.48 13.35
CA GLU A 62 -27.04 -2.51 12.60
C GLU A 62 -26.86 -1.08 13.16
N ALA A 63 -26.96 -0.90 14.47
CA ALA A 63 -26.77 0.41 15.11
C ALA A 63 -25.36 0.95 14.91
N LEU A 64 -24.34 0.12 15.07
CA LEU A 64 -22.94 0.51 14.85
C LEU A 64 -22.69 0.89 13.39
N SER A 65 -23.21 0.10 12.44
CA SER A 65 -23.06 0.39 11.01
C SER A 65 -23.76 1.69 10.61
N ALA A 66 -25.00 1.89 11.06
CA ALA A 66 -25.75 3.11 10.78
C ALA A 66 -25.10 4.35 11.41
N ASN A 67 -24.64 4.27 12.65
CA ASN A 67 -23.93 5.37 13.30
C ASN A 67 -22.61 5.70 12.61
N ALA A 68 -21.83 4.70 12.19
CA ALA A 68 -20.61 4.91 11.42
C ALA A 68 -20.89 5.60 10.08
N ALA A 69 -21.99 5.25 9.40
CA ALA A 69 -22.39 5.92 8.16
C ALA A 69 -22.80 7.39 8.41
N LEU A 70 -23.51 7.70 9.50
CA LEU A 70 -23.84 9.07 9.88
C LEU A 70 -22.59 9.89 10.23
N ASP A 71 -21.61 9.27 10.91
CA ASP A 71 -20.32 9.90 11.23
C ASP A 71 -19.51 10.19 9.97
N SER A 72 -19.55 9.29 8.99
CA SER A 72 -18.93 9.50 7.67
C SER A 72 -19.55 10.69 6.92
N ILE A 73 -20.89 10.84 6.95
CA ILE A 73 -21.57 11.98 6.36
C ILE A 73 -21.16 13.29 7.07
N SER A 74 -21.10 13.27 8.41
CA SER A 74 -20.67 14.43 9.19
C SER A 74 -19.22 14.83 8.86
N ALA A 75 -18.31 13.86 8.83
CA ALA A 75 -16.91 14.09 8.46
C ALA A 75 -16.78 14.68 7.05
N THR A 76 -17.55 14.16 6.10
CA THR A 76 -17.60 14.66 4.73
C THR A 76 -17.99 16.14 4.67
N LEU A 77 -19.08 16.51 5.33
CA LEU A 77 -19.56 17.90 5.35
C LEU A 77 -18.59 18.84 6.07
N ASN A 78 -17.94 18.39 7.15
CA ASN A 78 -16.88 19.15 7.81
C ASN A 78 -15.67 19.36 6.86
N ASN A 79 -15.27 18.35 6.10
CA ASN A 79 -14.19 18.48 5.12
C ASN A 79 -14.55 19.47 4.00
N ILE A 80 -15.83 19.47 3.53
CA ILE A 80 -16.31 20.46 2.55
C ILE A 80 -16.29 21.86 3.15
N TYR A 81 -16.76 22.02 4.38
CA TYR A 81 -16.72 23.29 5.10
C TYR A 81 -15.28 23.81 5.22
N HIS A 82 -14.34 23.03 5.75
CA HIS A 82 -12.93 23.44 5.88
C HIS A 82 -12.24 23.75 4.56
N LYS A 83 -12.68 23.11 3.45
CA LYS A 83 -12.16 23.44 2.13
C LYS A 83 -12.53 24.88 1.70
N PHE A 84 -13.66 25.40 2.18
CA PHE A 84 -14.21 26.69 1.79
C PHE A 84 -14.33 27.69 2.94
N GLU A 85 -13.81 27.40 4.14
CA GLU A 85 -13.98 28.26 5.32
C GLU A 85 -13.41 29.67 5.16
N ASP A 86 -12.36 29.81 4.32
CA ASP A 86 -11.74 31.11 4.01
C ASP A 86 -12.36 31.78 2.76
N ASP A 87 -13.35 31.14 2.13
CA ASP A 87 -14.00 31.65 0.93
C ASP A 87 -15.16 32.59 1.28
N SER A 88 -15.05 33.85 0.91
CA SER A 88 -16.08 34.88 1.17
C SER A 88 -17.45 34.54 0.55
N SER A 89 -17.49 33.63 -0.44
CA SER A 89 -18.71 33.15 -1.09
C SER A 89 -19.29 31.90 -0.44
N LEU A 90 -18.80 31.48 0.75
CA LEU A 90 -19.30 30.31 1.44
C LEU A 90 -20.76 30.45 1.83
N SER A 91 -21.60 29.55 1.35
CA SER A 91 -23.04 29.47 1.62
C SER A 91 -23.50 28.03 1.78
N LEU A 92 -24.65 27.82 2.41
CA LEU A 92 -25.28 26.50 2.52
C LEU A 92 -25.58 25.89 1.15
N GLU A 93 -25.92 26.72 0.16
CA GLU A 93 -26.17 26.25 -1.21
C GLU A 93 -24.88 25.75 -1.87
N LYS A 94 -23.76 26.46 -1.69
CA LYS A 94 -22.44 26.01 -2.19
C LYS A 94 -22.00 24.72 -1.55
N ILE A 95 -22.13 24.59 -0.21
CA ILE A 95 -21.84 23.34 0.51
C ILE A 95 -22.72 22.20 -0.03
N ARG A 96 -24.03 22.48 -0.23
CA ARG A 96 -24.98 21.49 -0.76
C ARG A 96 -24.64 21.08 -2.19
N SER A 97 -24.35 22.02 -3.07
CA SER A 97 -23.94 21.78 -4.47
C SER A 97 -22.72 20.87 -4.52
N PHE A 98 -21.73 21.16 -3.68
CA PHE A 98 -20.51 20.38 -3.60
C PHE A 98 -20.76 19.00 -2.97
N PHE A 99 -21.60 18.92 -1.92
CA PHE A 99 -22.00 17.65 -1.30
C PHE A 99 -22.77 16.74 -2.25
N VAL A 100 -23.72 17.30 -3.02
CA VAL A 100 -24.51 16.56 -4.04
C VAL A 100 -23.68 16.27 -5.30
N GLY A 101 -22.56 16.96 -5.49
CA GLY A 101 -21.63 16.71 -6.59
C GLY A 101 -21.86 17.52 -7.85
N LYS A 102 -22.66 18.58 -7.79
CA LYS A 102 -22.92 19.45 -8.95
C LYS A 102 -21.70 20.27 -9.38
N ASP A 103 -20.86 20.69 -8.43
CA ASP A 103 -19.68 21.54 -8.65
C ASP A 103 -18.37 20.79 -8.42
N ARG A 104 -18.35 19.48 -8.63
CA ARG A 104 -17.14 18.67 -8.44
C ARG A 104 -16.24 18.74 -9.67
N GLU A 105 -14.94 18.91 -9.42
CA GLU A 105 -13.89 18.82 -10.44
C GLU A 105 -13.88 17.46 -11.15
N TYR A 106 -14.22 16.39 -10.43
CA TYR A 106 -14.30 15.03 -10.95
C TYR A 106 -15.65 14.40 -10.61
N THR A 107 -16.28 13.76 -11.57
CA THR A 107 -17.54 13.01 -11.42
C THR A 107 -17.32 11.50 -11.40
N THR A 108 -16.20 11.03 -11.95
CA THR A 108 -15.83 9.61 -12.06
C THR A 108 -14.49 9.32 -11.40
N PHE A 109 -14.20 8.04 -11.14
CA PHE A 109 -13.08 7.63 -10.28
C PHE A 109 -11.73 7.54 -10.99
N LEU A 110 -11.70 7.08 -12.25
CA LEU A 110 -10.40 6.89 -12.95
C LEU A 110 -9.62 8.19 -13.16
N PRO A 111 -10.23 9.35 -13.49
CA PRO A 111 -9.53 10.63 -13.53
C PRO A 111 -8.92 11.04 -12.18
N VAL A 112 -9.61 10.74 -11.07
CA VAL A 112 -9.06 10.96 -9.71
C VAL A 112 -7.85 10.07 -9.47
N PHE A 113 -7.92 8.82 -9.92
CA PHE A 113 -6.78 7.90 -9.84
C PHE A 113 -5.62 8.37 -10.70
N ASP A 114 -5.89 8.88 -11.90
CA ASP A 114 -4.85 9.42 -12.80
C ASP A 114 -4.19 10.65 -12.18
N ARG A 115 -4.96 11.53 -11.53
CA ARG A 115 -4.43 12.67 -10.77
C ARG A 115 -3.55 12.23 -9.61
N PHE A 116 -3.98 11.21 -8.85
CA PHE A 116 -3.16 10.62 -7.81
C PHE A 116 -1.83 10.08 -8.36
N ASN A 117 -1.86 9.36 -9.48
CA ASN A 117 -0.65 8.83 -10.11
C ASN A 117 0.30 9.96 -10.57
N GLU A 118 -0.24 11.08 -11.04
CA GLU A 118 0.58 12.25 -11.40
C GLU A 118 1.24 12.88 -10.18
N ASP A 119 0.49 13.06 -9.07
CA ASP A 119 1.08 13.56 -7.82
C ASP A 119 2.15 12.61 -7.26
N VAL A 120 1.98 11.29 -7.44
CA VAL A 120 2.99 10.27 -7.09
C VAL A 120 4.21 10.40 -8.02
N ARG A 121 4.02 10.61 -9.32
CA ARG A 121 5.10 10.74 -10.31
C ARG A 121 6.02 11.92 -9.99
N GLN A 122 5.46 13.07 -9.61
CA GLN A 122 6.22 14.26 -9.23
C GLN A 122 7.12 14.03 -7.99
N ARG A 123 6.78 13.04 -7.14
CA ARG A 123 7.57 12.69 -5.94
C ARG A 123 8.60 11.58 -6.19
N VAL A 124 8.64 11.01 -7.39
CA VAL A 124 9.62 9.97 -7.72
C VAL A 124 11.03 10.56 -7.71
N GLY A 125 11.93 9.86 -7.02
CA GLY A 125 13.32 10.31 -6.82
C GLY A 125 13.52 11.20 -5.59
N HIS A 126 12.45 11.72 -4.99
CA HIS A 126 12.51 12.49 -3.74
C HIS A 126 12.03 11.64 -2.54
N THR A 127 10.75 11.31 -2.51
CA THR A 127 10.11 10.60 -1.38
C THR A 127 9.51 9.25 -1.78
N ILE A 128 9.40 8.98 -3.07
CA ILE A 128 8.74 7.79 -3.62
C ILE A 128 9.66 7.11 -4.65
N SER A 129 9.74 5.77 -4.62
CA SER A 129 10.48 4.99 -5.61
C SER A 129 9.70 4.83 -6.93
N LYS A 130 10.42 4.60 -8.04
CA LYS A 130 9.83 4.25 -9.35
C LYS A 130 8.92 3.01 -9.25
N ASP A 131 9.31 2.02 -8.44
CA ASP A 131 8.52 0.79 -8.23
C ASP A 131 7.17 1.07 -7.57
N SER A 132 7.11 2.09 -6.69
CA SER A 132 5.86 2.52 -6.07
C SER A 132 4.90 3.15 -7.07
N LEU A 133 5.39 3.98 -7.99
CA LEU A 133 4.58 4.51 -9.11
C LEU A 133 4.09 3.39 -10.02
N GLN A 134 4.99 2.46 -10.41
CA GLN A 134 4.64 1.30 -11.23
C GLN A 134 3.52 0.47 -10.59
N LYS A 135 3.58 0.24 -9.28
CA LYS A 135 2.53 -0.47 -8.53
C LYS A 135 1.16 0.19 -8.69
N TYR A 136 1.07 1.51 -8.59
CA TYR A 136 -0.19 2.24 -8.75
C TYR A 136 -0.67 2.28 -10.20
N SER A 137 0.24 2.39 -11.17
CA SER A 137 -0.10 2.34 -12.60
C SER A 137 -0.69 0.99 -13.00
N VAL A 138 -0.10 -0.11 -12.51
CA VAL A 138 -0.62 -1.47 -12.72
C VAL A 138 -1.98 -1.64 -12.05
N LEU A 139 -2.14 -1.13 -10.83
CA LEU A 139 -3.43 -1.19 -10.11
C LEU A 139 -4.53 -0.44 -10.86
N ARG A 140 -4.23 0.77 -11.35
CA ARG A 140 -5.15 1.58 -12.16
C ARG A 140 -5.64 0.83 -13.40
N ARG A 141 -4.71 0.13 -14.09
CA ARG A 141 -5.06 -0.70 -15.25
C ARG A 141 -5.99 -1.85 -14.86
N HIS A 142 -5.67 -2.63 -13.82
CA HIS A 142 -6.55 -3.71 -13.35
C HIS A 142 -7.92 -3.21 -12.93
N PHE A 143 -8.00 -2.03 -12.33
CA PHE A 143 -9.29 -1.45 -11.95
C PHE A 143 -10.12 -1.05 -13.18
N ALA A 144 -9.50 -0.48 -14.21
CA ALA A 144 -10.17 -0.17 -15.47
C ALA A 144 -10.65 -1.44 -16.20
N GLU A 145 -9.81 -2.49 -16.25
CA GLU A 145 -10.18 -3.80 -16.81
C GLU A 145 -11.36 -4.43 -16.06
N PHE A 146 -11.36 -4.36 -14.72
CA PHE A 146 -12.47 -4.80 -13.88
C PHE A 146 -13.77 -4.07 -14.22
N LEU A 147 -13.75 -2.75 -14.37
CA LEU A 147 -14.95 -1.96 -14.70
C LEU A 147 -15.56 -2.40 -16.03
N VAL A 148 -14.72 -2.66 -17.03
CA VAL A 148 -15.19 -3.19 -18.32
C VAL A 148 -15.76 -4.59 -18.15
N TYR A 149 -15.04 -5.47 -17.43
CA TYR A 149 -15.46 -6.86 -17.21
C TYR A 149 -16.79 -6.98 -16.46
N LYS A 150 -16.92 -6.28 -15.33
CA LYS A 150 -18.07 -6.43 -14.41
C LYS A 150 -19.26 -5.55 -14.78
N HIS A 151 -19.00 -4.32 -15.25
CA HIS A 151 -20.02 -3.30 -15.45
C HIS A 151 -20.21 -2.90 -16.92
N GLY A 152 -19.38 -3.39 -17.86
CA GLY A 152 -19.42 -2.99 -19.28
C GLY A 152 -19.11 -1.50 -19.50
N ARG A 153 -18.50 -0.81 -18.53
CA ARG A 153 -18.25 0.63 -18.52
C ARG A 153 -16.76 0.92 -18.49
N LYS A 154 -16.36 2.04 -19.10
CA LYS A 154 -14.95 2.51 -19.06
C LYS A 154 -14.58 3.17 -17.73
N ASP A 155 -15.55 3.63 -16.95
CA ASP A 155 -15.33 4.29 -15.66
C ASP A 155 -16.57 4.14 -14.75
N ILE A 156 -16.46 4.52 -13.48
CA ILE A 156 -17.53 4.48 -12.49
C ILE A 156 -17.70 5.84 -11.81
N GLY A 157 -18.96 6.24 -11.57
CA GLY A 157 -19.27 7.46 -10.82
C GLY A 157 -18.72 7.42 -9.40
N LEU A 158 -18.21 8.53 -8.90
CA LEU A 158 -17.71 8.63 -7.52
C LEU A 158 -18.77 8.28 -6.47
N THR A 159 -20.05 8.55 -6.76
CA THR A 159 -21.18 8.19 -5.90
C THR A 159 -21.56 6.70 -5.98
N GLU A 160 -21.19 6.03 -7.06
CA GLU A 160 -21.45 4.62 -7.30
C GLU A 160 -20.31 3.73 -6.75
N PHE A 161 -19.16 4.30 -6.40
CA PHE A 161 -18.02 3.57 -5.90
C PHE A 161 -18.21 3.17 -4.43
N THR A 162 -19.05 2.16 -4.22
CA THR A 162 -19.52 1.66 -2.92
C THR A 162 -18.66 0.50 -2.40
N PRO A 163 -18.87 0.04 -1.12
CA PRO A 163 -18.23 -1.16 -0.60
C PRO A 163 -18.46 -2.42 -1.44
N SER A 164 -19.62 -2.54 -2.11
CA SER A 164 -19.90 -3.65 -3.01
C SER A 164 -18.92 -3.68 -4.20
N VAL A 165 -18.62 -2.52 -4.79
CA VAL A 165 -17.63 -2.42 -5.89
C VAL A 165 -16.23 -2.83 -5.42
N VAL A 166 -15.87 -2.50 -4.18
CA VAL A 166 -14.59 -2.93 -3.58
C VAL A 166 -14.53 -4.45 -3.43
N GLN A 167 -15.59 -5.09 -2.95
CA GLN A 167 -15.69 -6.55 -2.83
C GLN A 167 -15.65 -7.24 -4.20
N ASP A 168 -16.39 -6.73 -5.17
CA ASP A 168 -16.39 -7.24 -6.54
C ASP A 168 -15.00 -7.12 -7.19
N PHE A 169 -14.27 -6.04 -6.94
CA PHE A 169 -12.90 -5.89 -7.44
C PHE A 169 -11.92 -6.85 -6.77
N GLU A 170 -12.05 -7.10 -5.47
CA GLU A 170 -11.24 -8.10 -4.78
C GLU A 170 -11.45 -9.50 -5.36
N LEU A 171 -12.72 -9.87 -5.61
CA LEU A 171 -13.06 -11.12 -6.25
C LEU A 171 -12.48 -11.20 -7.68
N TYR A 172 -12.62 -10.15 -8.47
CA TYR A 172 -12.02 -10.05 -9.81
C TYR A 172 -10.50 -10.27 -9.79
N LEU A 173 -9.78 -9.66 -8.84
CA LEU A 173 -8.33 -9.81 -8.73
C LEU A 173 -7.90 -11.25 -8.53
N SER A 174 -8.65 -12.04 -7.75
CA SER A 174 -8.33 -13.43 -7.45
C SER A 174 -8.80 -14.40 -8.55
N THR A 175 -10.00 -14.19 -9.12
CA THR A 175 -10.64 -15.16 -10.02
C THR A 175 -10.34 -14.90 -11.49
N VAL A 176 -10.28 -13.64 -11.93
CA VAL A 176 -10.12 -13.26 -13.33
C VAL A 176 -8.69 -12.78 -13.63
N ALA A 177 -8.17 -11.87 -12.79
CA ALA A 177 -6.82 -11.34 -12.97
C ALA A 177 -5.72 -12.31 -12.49
N GLY A 178 -6.06 -13.48 -11.95
CA GLY A 178 -5.13 -14.53 -11.55
C GLY A 178 -4.12 -14.12 -10.47
N CYS A 179 -4.47 -13.14 -9.64
CA CYS A 179 -3.57 -12.67 -8.59
C CYS A 179 -3.58 -13.65 -7.40
N ALA A 180 -2.38 -14.05 -6.94
CA ALA A 180 -2.26 -14.75 -5.67
C ALA A 180 -2.85 -13.91 -4.52
N TYR A 181 -3.40 -14.58 -3.48
CA TYR A 181 -4.12 -13.95 -2.36
C TYR A 181 -3.41 -12.73 -1.78
N ASN A 182 -2.17 -12.88 -1.32
CA ASN A 182 -1.40 -11.75 -0.77
C ASN A 182 -1.14 -10.62 -1.77
N THR A 183 -1.13 -10.91 -3.07
CA THR A 183 -1.00 -9.89 -4.13
C THR A 183 -2.29 -9.10 -4.26
N SER A 184 -3.44 -9.78 -4.23
CA SER A 184 -4.77 -9.13 -4.20
C SER A 184 -4.90 -8.22 -2.99
N VAL A 185 -4.61 -8.70 -1.79
CA VAL A 185 -4.64 -7.89 -0.55
C VAL A 185 -3.73 -6.65 -0.65
N LYS A 186 -2.52 -6.79 -1.21
CA LYS A 186 -1.62 -5.63 -1.41
C LYS A 186 -2.17 -4.63 -2.41
N LYS A 187 -2.83 -5.10 -3.48
CA LYS A 187 -3.51 -4.23 -4.45
C LYS A 187 -4.71 -3.52 -3.80
N MET A 188 -5.50 -4.23 -2.99
CA MET A 188 -6.62 -3.63 -2.24
C MET A 188 -6.13 -2.56 -1.24
N LYS A 189 -5.04 -2.80 -0.49
CA LYS A 189 -4.41 -1.78 0.36
C LYS A 189 -3.95 -0.55 -0.44
N ALA A 190 -3.42 -0.76 -1.64
CA ALA A 190 -3.01 0.35 -2.51
C ALA A 190 -4.22 1.12 -3.05
N LEU A 191 -5.33 0.44 -3.40
CA LEU A 191 -6.59 1.09 -3.79
C LEU A 191 -7.16 1.93 -2.63
N LYS A 192 -7.14 1.41 -1.40
CA LYS A 192 -7.52 2.18 -0.21
C LYS A 192 -6.70 3.46 -0.05
N THR A 193 -5.41 3.44 -0.39
CA THR A 193 -4.58 4.67 -0.37
C THR A 193 -5.10 5.71 -1.36
N VAL A 194 -5.53 5.28 -2.55
CA VAL A 194 -6.11 6.17 -3.57
C VAL A 194 -7.47 6.72 -3.11
N THR A 195 -8.31 5.89 -2.48
CA THR A 195 -9.61 6.37 -1.96
C THR A 195 -9.45 7.37 -0.82
N ILE A 196 -8.48 7.15 0.09
CA ILE A 196 -8.14 8.12 1.14
C ILE A 196 -7.65 9.45 0.53
N TYR A 197 -6.83 9.40 -0.52
CA TYR A 197 -6.43 10.60 -1.25
C TYR A 197 -7.64 11.34 -1.84
N ALA A 198 -8.56 10.60 -2.47
CA ALA A 198 -9.79 11.16 -3.03
C ALA A 198 -10.69 11.79 -1.95
N GLN A 199 -10.81 11.16 -0.79
CA GLN A 199 -11.56 11.67 0.36
C GLN A 199 -10.94 12.96 0.92
N LYS A 200 -9.62 12.97 1.15
CA LYS A 200 -8.90 14.15 1.66
C LYS A 200 -9.01 15.37 0.76
N ARG A 201 -9.23 15.17 -0.55
CA ARG A 201 -9.44 16.23 -1.53
C ARG A 201 -10.93 16.54 -1.76
N GLY A 202 -11.84 15.86 -1.06
CA GLY A 202 -13.27 16.04 -1.20
C GLY A 202 -13.86 15.53 -2.53
N TYR A 203 -13.09 14.72 -3.28
CA TYR A 203 -13.60 14.10 -4.51
C TYR A 203 -14.51 12.91 -4.19
N LEU A 204 -14.14 12.08 -3.21
CA LEU A 204 -14.93 10.96 -2.72
C LEU A 204 -15.47 11.29 -1.33
N LEU A 205 -16.80 11.27 -1.16
CA LEU A 205 -17.44 11.73 0.07
C LEU A 205 -17.71 10.65 1.11
N HIS A 206 -17.60 9.38 0.73
CA HIS A 206 -17.82 8.22 1.60
C HIS A 206 -16.60 7.30 1.55
N ASP A 207 -16.48 6.41 2.53
CA ASP A 207 -15.43 5.40 2.54
C ASP A 207 -15.92 4.11 1.88
N PRO A 208 -15.46 3.75 0.66
CA PRO A 208 -15.83 2.51 0.02
C PRO A 208 -15.17 1.28 0.69
N PHE A 209 -14.21 1.49 1.60
CA PHE A 209 -13.57 0.44 2.39
C PHE A 209 -14.17 0.32 3.81
N LEU A 210 -15.35 0.89 4.04
CA LEU A 210 -16.02 0.76 5.33
C LEU A 210 -16.19 -0.73 5.69
N ASN A 211 -15.71 -1.09 6.90
CA ASN A 211 -15.69 -2.47 7.41
C ASN A 211 -14.81 -3.48 6.63
N HIS A 212 -14.05 -3.05 5.62
CA HIS A 212 -13.15 -3.94 4.90
C HIS A 212 -11.89 -4.22 5.73
N ARG A 213 -11.63 -5.51 6.04
CA ARG A 213 -10.48 -5.95 6.80
C ARG A 213 -9.44 -6.59 5.88
N PHE A 214 -8.19 -6.21 6.04
CA PHE A 214 -7.07 -6.78 5.31
C PHE A 214 -6.38 -7.87 6.12
N HIS A 215 -6.38 -9.07 5.62
CA HIS A 215 -5.60 -10.17 6.18
C HIS A 215 -4.51 -10.59 5.21
N LEU A 216 -3.29 -10.77 5.70
CA LEU A 216 -2.16 -11.30 4.91
C LEU A 216 -1.84 -12.69 5.44
N GLU A 217 -1.82 -13.67 4.56
CA GLU A 217 -1.34 -14.99 4.90
C GLU A 217 0.17 -15.00 5.11
N PRO A 218 0.67 -15.67 6.14
CA PRO A 218 2.10 -15.83 6.35
C PRO A 218 2.70 -16.61 5.17
N VAL A 219 3.80 -16.10 4.63
CA VAL A 219 4.52 -16.76 3.53
C VAL A 219 5.77 -17.41 4.09
N ASN A 220 5.80 -18.72 4.15
CA ASN A 220 7.02 -19.46 4.44
C ASN A 220 7.92 -19.46 3.19
N ARG A 221 9.01 -18.70 3.24
CA ARG A 221 9.99 -18.63 2.14
C ARG A 221 11.11 -19.65 2.25
N GLY A 222 11.13 -20.43 3.33
CA GLY A 222 12.21 -21.30 3.65
C GLY A 222 13.50 -20.54 4.03
N PHE A 223 14.47 -21.29 4.47
CA PHE A 223 15.83 -20.83 4.76
C PHE A 223 16.82 -21.87 4.26
N LEU A 224 18.09 -21.49 4.15
CA LEU A 224 19.18 -22.42 3.87
C LEU A 224 19.81 -22.86 5.19
N THR A 225 20.07 -24.17 5.30
CA THR A 225 20.89 -24.71 6.38
C THR A 225 22.36 -24.38 6.13
N ASP A 226 23.19 -24.46 7.16
CA ASP A 226 24.61 -24.21 7.01
C ASP A 226 25.28 -25.25 6.08
N GLU A 227 24.82 -26.50 6.12
CA GLU A 227 25.30 -27.53 5.20
C GLU A 227 24.98 -27.17 3.74
N GLU A 228 23.77 -26.65 3.45
CA GLU A 228 23.41 -26.21 2.12
C GLU A 228 24.25 -24.99 1.68
N ILE A 229 24.50 -24.05 2.61
CA ILE A 229 25.33 -22.87 2.33
C ILE A 229 26.77 -23.30 2.02
N MET A 230 27.35 -24.22 2.84
CA MET A 230 28.69 -24.73 2.62
C MET A 230 28.78 -25.60 1.35
N ARG A 231 27.73 -26.33 1.00
CA ARG A 231 27.67 -27.09 -0.25
C ARG A 231 27.71 -26.17 -1.45
N ILE A 232 26.97 -25.03 -1.40
CA ILE A 232 27.02 -23.99 -2.43
C ILE A 232 28.43 -23.36 -2.48
N ALA A 233 28.95 -22.96 -1.32
CA ALA A 233 30.25 -22.28 -1.22
C ALA A 233 31.41 -23.10 -1.78
N ASN A 234 31.40 -24.40 -1.53
CA ASN A 234 32.49 -25.35 -1.91
C ASN A 234 32.28 -26.01 -3.28
N LYS A 235 31.12 -25.71 -3.97
CA LYS A 235 30.85 -26.28 -5.27
C LYS A 235 31.85 -25.73 -6.30
N ASP A 236 32.56 -26.59 -6.95
CA ASP A 236 33.36 -26.22 -8.10
C ASP A 236 32.45 -25.95 -9.30
N LEU A 237 32.65 -24.79 -9.91
CA LEU A 237 31.83 -24.29 -11.00
C LEU A 237 32.75 -23.82 -12.15
N ASP A 238 32.82 -24.60 -13.21
CA ASP A 238 33.65 -24.29 -14.40
C ASP A 238 33.20 -23.04 -15.17
N ILE A 239 32.01 -22.56 -14.85
CA ILE A 239 31.39 -21.44 -15.56
C ILE A 239 31.52 -20.17 -14.75
N HIS A 240 32.35 -19.24 -15.20
CA HIS A 240 32.66 -17.98 -14.50
C HIS A 240 31.42 -17.17 -14.06
N ARG A 241 30.34 -17.14 -14.86
CA ARG A 241 29.10 -16.43 -14.46
C ARG A 241 28.41 -17.06 -13.26
N LEU A 242 28.47 -18.38 -13.10
CA LEU A 242 27.90 -19.09 -11.96
C LEU A 242 28.78 -18.92 -10.73
N GLU A 243 30.09 -18.99 -10.90
CA GLU A 243 31.06 -18.75 -9.85
C GLU A 243 30.88 -17.36 -9.23
N LEU A 244 30.75 -16.32 -10.07
CA LEU A 244 30.48 -14.96 -9.62
C LEU A 244 29.17 -14.87 -8.81
N VAL A 245 28.09 -15.46 -9.30
CA VAL A 245 26.78 -15.42 -8.61
C VAL A 245 26.81 -16.18 -7.31
N ARG A 246 27.50 -17.36 -7.27
CA ARG A 246 27.77 -18.10 -6.03
C ARG A 246 28.47 -17.22 -5.00
N ASP A 247 29.58 -16.61 -5.38
CA ASP A 247 30.42 -15.83 -4.47
C ASP A 247 29.66 -14.62 -3.91
N VAL A 248 28.95 -13.87 -4.74
CA VAL A 248 28.12 -12.75 -4.32
C VAL A 248 26.95 -13.20 -3.43
N PHE A 249 26.37 -14.36 -3.70
CA PHE A 249 25.32 -14.93 -2.86
C PHE A 249 25.86 -15.37 -1.49
N ILE A 250 26.98 -16.07 -1.46
CA ILE A 250 27.67 -16.47 -0.21
C ILE A 250 28.09 -15.24 0.59
N PHE A 251 28.63 -14.21 -0.06
CA PHE A 251 28.89 -12.92 0.59
C PHE A 251 27.65 -12.35 1.29
N SER A 252 26.50 -12.39 0.60
CA SER A 252 25.23 -11.96 1.21
C SER A 252 24.77 -12.84 2.36
N CYS A 253 25.03 -14.16 2.32
CA CYS A 253 24.71 -15.09 3.40
C CYS A 253 25.46 -14.75 4.69
N PHE A 254 26.72 -14.31 4.58
CA PHE A 254 27.57 -14.01 5.74
C PHE A 254 27.51 -12.53 6.19
N THR A 255 26.98 -11.63 5.36
CA THR A 255 26.85 -10.20 5.71
C THR A 255 25.41 -9.77 6.00
N GLY A 256 24.41 -10.58 5.62
CA GLY A 256 22.99 -10.23 5.73
C GLY A 256 22.55 -9.08 4.82
N LEU A 257 23.41 -8.60 3.92
CA LEU A 257 23.11 -7.49 3.03
C LEU A 257 22.13 -7.92 1.94
N ALA A 258 21.18 -7.06 1.61
CA ALA A 258 20.26 -7.28 0.50
C ALA A 258 20.99 -7.12 -0.85
N TYR A 259 20.48 -7.77 -1.91
CA TYR A 259 21.01 -7.66 -3.27
C TYR A 259 21.38 -6.22 -3.65
N ILE A 260 20.48 -5.28 -3.44
CA ILE A 260 20.70 -3.89 -3.82
C ILE A 260 21.82 -3.21 -3.02
N ASN A 261 22.02 -3.60 -1.76
CA ASN A 261 23.12 -3.10 -0.96
C ASN A 261 24.44 -3.67 -1.46
N VAL A 262 24.49 -5.00 -1.71
CA VAL A 262 25.70 -5.64 -2.24
C VAL A 262 26.06 -5.08 -3.63
N SER A 263 25.05 -4.84 -4.50
CA SER A 263 25.29 -4.29 -5.85
C SER A 263 25.78 -2.84 -5.84
N ASN A 264 25.61 -2.12 -4.73
CA ASN A 264 26.03 -0.74 -4.58
C ASN A 264 27.30 -0.58 -3.75
N LEU A 265 27.87 -1.66 -3.19
CA LEU A 265 29.12 -1.57 -2.44
C LEU A 265 30.26 -1.07 -3.30
N THR A 266 31.04 -0.17 -2.73
CA THR A 266 32.31 0.32 -3.24
C THR A 266 33.43 0.00 -2.26
N PRO A 267 34.71 0.06 -2.63
CA PRO A 267 35.83 -0.08 -1.70
C PRO A 267 35.73 0.86 -0.49
N ASP A 268 35.21 2.06 -0.67
CA ASP A 268 35.06 3.06 0.41
C ASP A 268 34.09 2.63 1.52
N ASN A 269 33.25 1.62 1.25
CA ASN A 269 32.40 1.05 2.27
C ASN A 269 33.12 0.10 3.22
N ILE A 270 34.38 -0.28 2.92
CA ILE A 270 35.20 -1.15 3.77
C ILE A 270 36.11 -0.29 4.64
N VAL A 271 35.84 -0.29 5.93
CA VAL A 271 36.55 0.53 6.92
C VAL A 271 37.24 -0.36 7.93
N THR A 272 38.49 -0.04 8.29
CA THR A 272 39.22 -0.73 9.35
C THR A 272 39.06 0.04 10.66
N LEU A 273 38.51 -0.60 11.69
CA LEU A 273 38.34 -0.09 13.05
C LEU A 273 38.85 -1.14 14.02
N ASP A 274 39.76 -0.77 14.93
CA ASP A 274 40.34 -1.67 15.96
C ASP A 274 40.81 -2.99 15.36
N ASP A 275 41.64 -2.91 14.29
CA ASP A 275 42.19 -4.05 13.54
C ASP A 275 41.17 -5.00 12.91
N LYS A 276 39.88 -4.59 12.90
CA LYS A 276 38.80 -5.35 12.27
C LYS A 276 38.24 -4.57 11.08
N GLN A 277 37.94 -5.31 10.03
CA GLN A 277 37.30 -4.72 8.84
C GLN A 277 35.78 -4.78 8.97
N TRP A 278 35.14 -3.67 8.64
CA TRP A 278 33.70 -3.49 8.70
C TRP A 278 33.17 -3.01 7.34
N ILE A 279 31.96 -3.43 7.00
CA ILE A 279 31.16 -2.80 5.93
C ILE A 279 30.30 -1.72 6.57
N MET A 280 30.50 -0.48 6.18
CA MET A 280 29.64 0.64 6.57
C MET A 280 28.79 1.06 5.39
N THR A 281 27.47 0.89 5.49
CA THR A 281 26.53 1.21 4.41
C THR A 281 25.18 1.63 4.97
N LYS A 282 24.30 2.15 4.11
CA LYS A 282 22.91 2.49 4.47
C LYS A 282 21.95 1.61 3.71
N ARG A 283 20.91 1.14 4.38
CA ARG A 283 19.82 0.39 3.72
C ARG A 283 19.10 1.32 2.74
N GLN A 284 19.08 0.98 1.48
CA GLN A 284 18.44 1.81 0.44
C GLN A 284 16.96 2.07 0.71
N LYS A 285 16.22 1.10 1.28
CA LYS A 285 14.77 1.24 1.52
C LYS A 285 14.42 2.10 2.74
N THR A 286 15.28 2.15 3.75
CA THR A 286 14.94 2.78 5.05
C THR A 286 15.97 3.82 5.48
N SER A 287 17.05 4.00 4.70
CA SER A 287 18.18 4.87 5.02
C SER A 287 18.85 4.59 6.38
N VAL A 288 18.54 3.43 6.99
CA VAL A 288 19.12 3.00 8.25
C VAL A 288 20.57 2.58 8.03
N GLU A 289 21.47 3.11 8.83
CA GLU A 289 22.87 2.70 8.84
C GLU A 289 23.01 1.23 9.21
N THR A 290 23.92 0.55 8.53
CA THR A 290 24.16 -0.89 8.72
C THR A 290 25.65 -1.10 8.72
N ASN A 291 26.18 -1.53 9.87
CA ASN A 291 27.59 -1.84 10.07
C ASN A 291 27.70 -3.35 10.23
N VAL A 292 28.50 -3.98 9.39
CA VAL A 292 28.67 -5.45 9.37
C VAL A 292 30.13 -5.79 9.51
N LEU A 293 30.47 -6.55 10.55
CA LEU A 293 31.83 -7.07 10.72
C LEU A 293 32.14 -8.07 9.59
N LEU A 294 33.26 -7.89 8.92
CA LEU A 294 33.73 -8.81 7.90
C LEU A 294 34.37 -10.03 8.54
N LEU A 295 33.72 -11.18 8.34
CA LEU A 295 34.28 -12.51 8.67
C LEU A 295 35.23 -12.99 7.56
N ASP A 296 35.92 -14.09 7.77
CA ASP A 296 36.96 -14.58 6.85
C ASP A 296 36.45 -14.94 5.45
N ILE A 297 35.24 -15.52 5.35
CA ILE A 297 34.63 -15.86 4.04
C ILE A 297 34.35 -14.62 3.20
N PRO A 298 33.63 -13.60 3.70
CA PRO A 298 33.48 -12.33 3.00
C PRO A 298 34.80 -11.65 2.63
N LYS A 299 35.80 -11.67 3.52
CA LYS A 299 37.15 -11.11 3.24
C LYS A 299 37.80 -11.80 2.04
N ARG A 300 37.77 -13.13 2.00
CA ARG A 300 38.32 -13.89 0.85
C ARG A 300 37.60 -13.58 -0.46
N ILE A 301 36.27 -13.40 -0.42
CA ILE A 301 35.51 -13.04 -1.59
C ILE A 301 35.89 -11.62 -2.05
N ILE A 302 36.00 -10.67 -1.13
CA ILE A 302 36.47 -9.30 -1.45
C ILE A 302 37.88 -9.36 -2.08
N ALA A 303 38.81 -10.09 -1.49
CA ALA A 303 40.17 -10.23 -2.01
C ALA A 303 40.20 -10.80 -3.45
N LYS A 304 39.29 -11.74 -3.78
CA LYS A 304 39.18 -12.33 -5.12
C LYS A 304 38.74 -11.30 -6.19
N TYR A 305 37.85 -10.38 -5.84
CA TYR A 305 37.27 -9.41 -6.78
C TYR A 305 37.83 -7.99 -6.63
N GLY A 306 38.36 -7.62 -5.47
CA GLY A 306 38.76 -6.26 -5.11
C GLY A 306 40.00 -5.70 -5.85
N HIS A 307 40.70 -6.55 -6.63
CA HIS A 307 41.86 -6.11 -7.42
C HIS A 307 41.49 -5.50 -8.77
N LYS A 308 40.21 -5.53 -9.14
CA LYS A 308 39.73 -5.01 -10.45
C LYS A 308 38.82 -3.80 -10.20
N THR A 309 39.05 -2.74 -10.96
CA THR A 309 38.11 -1.63 -11.01
C THR A 309 36.95 -2.01 -11.93
N TYR A 310 35.77 -2.19 -11.34
CA TYR A 310 34.54 -2.46 -12.09
C TYR A 310 33.84 -1.16 -12.48
N ARG A 311 32.85 -1.25 -13.37
CA ARG A 311 32.03 -0.10 -13.76
C ARG A 311 31.48 0.60 -12.52
N ASP A 312 31.48 1.91 -12.53
CA ASP A 312 30.96 2.78 -11.46
C ASP A 312 31.65 2.60 -10.09
N GLY A 313 32.91 2.12 -10.07
CA GLY A 313 33.69 1.95 -8.84
C GLY A 313 33.13 0.89 -7.87
N LYS A 314 32.34 -0.07 -8.37
CA LYS A 314 31.72 -1.12 -7.55
C LYS A 314 32.74 -2.13 -7.07
N LEU A 315 32.44 -2.73 -5.91
CA LEU A 315 33.26 -3.80 -5.30
C LEU A 315 33.15 -5.13 -6.07
N PHE A 316 32.00 -5.40 -6.68
CA PHE A 316 31.71 -6.64 -7.41
C PHE A 316 31.10 -6.39 -8.79
N PRO A 317 31.39 -7.23 -9.81
CA PRO A 317 30.75 -7.16 -11.13
C PRO A 317 29.35 -7.82 -11.10
N ILE A 318 28.37 -7.20 -10.47
CA ILE A 318 27.04 -7.81 -10.21
C ILE A 318 26.15 -7.76 -11.44
N LEU A 319 25.52 -8.89 -11.76
CA LEU A 319 24.47 -9.02 -12.77
C LEU A 319 23.15 -8.44 -12.25
N THR A 320 22.16 -8.23 -13.11
CA THR A 320 20.81 -7.83 -12.67
C THR A 320 20.19 -8.85 -11.70
N ASN A 321 19.34 -8.42 -10.78
CA ASN A 321 18.69 -9.31 -9.81
C ASN A 321 17.94 -10.47 -10.46
N GLN A 322 17.33 -10.23 -11.63
CA GLN A 322 16.64 -11.29 -12.39
C GLN A 322 17.61 -12.36 -12.90
N LYS A 323 18.74 -11.96 -13.52
CA LYS A 323 19.78 -12.89 -13.98
C LYS A 323 20.42 -13.62 -12.79
N THR A 324 20.72 -12.91 -11.69
CA THR A 324 21.26 -13.50 -10.47
C THR A 324 20.32 -14.59 -9.94
N ASN A 325 19.03 -14.33 -9.84
CA ASN A 325 18.06 -15.33 -9.38
C ASN A 325 17.89 -16.50 -10.36
N ALA A 326 18.02 -16.28 -11.68
CA ALA A 326 18.01 -17.39 -12.64
C ALA A 326 19.23 -18.31 -12.46
N TYR A 327 20.42 -17.74 -12.29
CA TYR A 327 21.65 -18.53 -12.08
C TYR A 327 21.71 -19.19 -10.69
N LEU A 328 21.08 -18.60 -9.67
CA LEU A 328 20.95 -19.25 -8.38
C LEU A 328 20.13 -20.54 -8.44
N LYS A 329 19.14 -20.62 -9.31
CA LYS A 329 18.40 -21.88 -9.54
C LYS A 329 19.30 -22.94 -10.19
N GLU A 330 20.07 -22.54 -11.20
CA GLU A 330 21.05 -23.43 -11.86
C GLU A 330 22.10 -23.95 -10.84
N ILE A 331 22.58 -23.06 -9.96
CA ILE A 331 23.49 -23.46 -8.86
C ILE A 331 22.80 -24.40 -7.87
N ALA A 332 21.55 -24.16 -7.50
CA ALA A 332 20.78 -25.02 -6.63
C ALA A 332 20.66 -26.44 -7.20
N ASP A 333 20.35 -26.54 -8.49
CA ASP A 333 20.26 -27.83 -9.20
C ASP A 333 21.61 -28.57 -9.20
N LEU A 334 22.73 -27.87 -9.50
CA LEU A 334 24.09 -28.43 -9.46
C LEU A 334 24.52 -28.84 -8.07
N CYS A 335 23.98 -28.26 -7.02
CA CYS A 335 24.21 -28.59 -5.63
C CYS A 335 23.22 -29.62 -5.06
N GLY A 336 22.23 -30.09 -5.83
CA GLY A 336 21.18 -31.01 -5.35
C GLY A 336 20.25 -30.36 -4.31
N ILE A 337 20.05 -29.06 -4.35
CA ILE A 337 19.18 -28.31 -3.43
C ILE A 337 17.81 -28.14 -4.08
N LYS A 338 16.79 -28.81 -3.54
CA LYS A 338 15.42 -28.79 -4.07
C LYS A 338 14.63 -27.50 -3.75
N LYS A 339 15.23 -26.56 -3.00
CA LYS A 339 14.60 -25.29 -2.64
C LYS A 339 14.66 -24.29 -3.80
N ASN A 340 13.58 -23.50 -4.01
CA ASN A 340 13.58 -22.44 -5.01
C ASN A 340 14.51 -21.29 -4.56
N LEU A 341 15.80 -21.43 -4.84
CA LEU A 341 16.83 -20.52 -4.37
C LEU A 341 16.67 -19.13 -5.01
N THR A 342 16.60 -18.13 -4.15
CA THR A 342 16.55 -16.71 -4.55
C THR A 342 17.55 -15.92 -3.72
N PHE A 343 18.04 -14.79 -4.24
CA PHE A 343 19.00 -13.97 -3.52
C PHE A 343 18.49 -13.50 -2.15
N HIS A 344 17.17 -13.34 -2.02
CA HIS A 344 16.56 -12.96 -0.73
C HIS A 344 16.75 -14.01 0.36
N MET A 345 16.89 -15.29 0.01
CA MET A 345 17.11 -16.38 0.97
C MET A 345 18.47 -16.27 1.68
N ALA A 346 19.46 -15.59 1.09
CA ALA A 346 20.71 -15.29 1.77
C ALA A 346 20.52 -14.57 3.14
N ARG A 347 19.42 -13.86 3.30
CA ARG A 347 19.08 -13.13 4.54
C ARG A 347 18.24 -13.95 5.53
N HIS A 348 17.81 -15.13 5.13
CA HIS A 348 17.03 -16.07 5.95
C HIS A 348 17.92 -17.27 6.29
N ARG A 349 19.04 -17.01 6.95
CA ARG A 349 19.88 -18.02 7.54
C ARG A 349 19.33 -18.36 8.92
N GLU A 350 19.34 -19.64 9.29
CA GLU A 350 19.14 -20.03 10.67
C GLU A 350 20.21 -19.34 11.51
N PHE A 351 19.81 -18.53 12.51
CA PHE A 351 20.77 -17.83 13.36
C PHE A 351 21.61 -18.88 14.11
N ILE A 352 22.82 -19.14 13.64
CA ILE A 352 23.80 -19.79 14.49
C ILE A 352 24.20 -18.74 15.52
N ASN A 353 23.92 -19.04 16.79
CA ASN A 353 24.55 -18.40 17.92
C ASN A 353 26.06 -18.61 17.76
N ILE A 354 26.74 -17.63 17.19
CA ILE A 354 28.21 -17.55 17.26
C ILE A 354 28.46 -17.17 18.72
N LYS A 355 28.77 -18.24 19.52
CA LYS A 355 29.37 -18.07 20.84
C LYS A 355 30.79 -17.56 20.70
#